data_a641c4b29db11321c385529a82589e6f
#
_entry.id   a641c4b29db11321c385529a82589e6f
#
_cell.length_a   1.000
_cell.length_b   1.000
_cell.length_c   1.000
_cell.angle_alpha   90.00
_cell.angle_beta   90.00
_cell.angle_gamma   90.00
#
_symmetry.space_group_name_H-M   'P 1'
#
loop_
_entity.id
_entity.type
_entity.pdbx_description
1 polymer ?
#
loop_
_entity_poly.entity_id
_entity_poly.type
_entity_poly.pdbx_seq_one_letter_code
_entity_poly.pdbx_strand_id
1 'polypeptide(L)'
;MRSEFIGAVPDSETVRVLVVDDHVLFAEALMLTLGIDDRIEVVGSASTGVEAVSLAEALRPDVVLMNLHMPSMDGIEATRRVRNVSPDSRVVIVTAARSPEVAYHALAAGAERCLTKDIPAVRLIDAILDTPCGASVTQLVPREARIA
;
A
#
# COMPACT_ATOMS: atom_id res chain seq x y z
N MET A 1 9.58 19.62 -20.77
CA MET A 1 9.61 19.40 -19.98
C MET A 1 9.26 19.61 -19.37
N ARG A 2 9.28 19.57 -18.99
CA ARG A 2 8.91 19.72 -18.09
C ARG A 2 9.52 20.24 -17.68
N SER A 3 10.10 20.52 -17.96
CA SER A 3 10.72 20.76 -17.58
C SER A 3 11.23 21.44 -17.20
N GLU A 4 11.54 21.82 -17.46
CA GLU A 4 11.92 22.20 -16.98
C GLU A 4 12.05 22.69 -16.16
N PHE A 5 11.93 22.78 -16.06
CA PHE A 5 11.86 22.90 -15.09
C PHE A 5 12.16 22.83 -14.43
N ILE A 6 12.55 22.95 -14.94
CA ILE A 6 12.65 22.61 -14.21
C ILE A 6 12.64 22.13 -13.59
N GLY A 7 12.98 22.58 -13.79
CA GLY A 7 13.27 21.86 -12.64
C GLY A 7 12.49 20.84 -12.43
N ALA A 8 12.37 20.52 -13.11
CA ALA A 8 11.61 19.40 -12.93
C ALA A 8 11.95 18.76 -11.66
N VAL A 9 11.02 18.73 -10.83
CA VAL A 9 11.16 17.87 -9.71
C VAL A 9 11.26 16.47 -10.22
N PRO A 10 12.29 15.79 -9.87
CA PRO A 10 12.44 14.45 -10.37
C PRO A 10 11.26 13.58 -9.97
N ASP A 11 10.91 12.70 -10.84
CA ASP A 11 9.89 11.71 -10.54
C ASP A 11 10.23 10.90 -9.33
N SER A 12 11.52 10.85 -8.98
CA SER A 12 11.94 10.12 -7.79
C SER A 12 11.31 10.64 -6.53
N GLU A 13 10.71 11.83 -6.59
CA GLU A 13 10.04 12.33 -5.41
C GLU A 13 8.58 11.92 -5.33
N THR A 14 8.04 11.32 -6.35
CA THR A 14 6.71 10.76 -6.26
C THR A 14 6.78 9.35 -5.68
N VAL A 15 5.78 9.03 -4.87
CA VAL A 15 5.62 7.69 -4.35
C VAL A 15 4.72 6.92 -5.31
N ARG A 16 5.23 5.82 -5.85
CA ARG A 16 4.52 5.03 -6.84
C ARG A 16 3.72 3.95 -6.11
N VAL A 17 2.42 3.90 -6.37
CA VAL A 17 1.50 3.08 -5.60
C VAL A 17 0.75 2.11 -6.50
N LEU A 18 0.73 0.85 -6.10
CA LEU A 18 -0.10 -0.18 -6.72
C LEU A 18 -1.29 -0.44 -5.79
N VAL A 19 -2.50 -0.37 -6.34
CA VAL A 19 -3.72 -0.59 -5.56
C VAL A 19 -4.25 -1.99 -5.84
N VAL A 20 -4.45 -2.78 -4.80
CA VAL A 20 -4.92 -4.16 -4.94
C VAL A 20 -6.19 -4.33 -4.12
N ASP A 21 -7.32 -4.52 -4.79
CA ASP A 21 -8.60 -4.72 -4.12
C ASP A 21 -9.57 -5.33 -5.12
N ASP A 22 -10.29 -6.36 -4.70
CA ASP A 22 -11.29 -6.99 -5.56
C ASP A 22 -12.62 -6.25 -5.54
N HIS A 23 -12.78 -5.24 -4.69
CA HIS A 23 -13.96 -4.38 -4.69
C HIS A 23 -13.72 -3.24 -5.66
N VAL A 24 -14.27 -3.35 -6.84
CA VAL A 24 -13.97 -2.41 -7.93
C VAL A 24 -14.27 -0.98 -7.53
N LEU A 25 -15.42 -0.75 -6.91
CA LEU A 25 -15.80 0.63 -6.57
C LEU A 25 -14.88 1.23 -5.52
N PHE A 26 -14.49 0.43 -4.53
CA PHE A 26 -13.55 0.94 -3.53
C PHE A 26 -12.21 1.25 -4.17
N ALA A 27 -11.73 0.37 -5.03
CA ALA A 27 -10.44 0.58 -5.69
C ALA A 27 -10.47 1.84 -6.54
N GLU A 28 -11.55 2.06 -7.27
CA GLU A 28 -11.67 3.25 -8.11
C GLU A 28 -11.71 4.53 -7.28
N ALA A 29 -12.48 4.51 -6.20
CA ALA A 29 -12.56 5.67 -5.32
C ALA A 29 -11.19 5.96 -4.71
N LEU A 30 -10.49 4.92 -4.32
CA LEU A 30 -9.17 5.08 -3.73
C LEU A 30 -8.19 5.67 -4.72
N MET A 31 -8.20 5.15 -5.95
CA MET A 31 -7.30 5.66 -6.97
C MET A 31 -7.57 7.13 -7.29
N LEU A 32 -8.85 7.52 -7.32
CA LEU A 32 -9.18 8.92 -7.55
C LEU A 32 -8.68 9.80 -6.40
N THR A 33 -8.88 9.32 -5.18
CA THR A 33 -8.45 10.08 -4.00
C THR A 33 -6.94 10.25 -3.99
N LEU A 34 -6.21 9.18 -4.25
CA LEU A 34 -4.75 9.25 -4.25
C LEU A 34 -4.23 10.10 -5.40
N GLY A 35 -4.93 10.06 -6.54
CA GLY A 35 -4.48 10.79 -7.71
C GLY A 35 -4.57 12.29 -7.58
N ILE A 36 -5.29 12.80 -6.59
CA ILE A 36 -5.36 14.23 -6.34
C ILE A 36 -4.07 14.75 -5.72
N ASP A 37 -3.35 13.90 -5.02
CA ASP A 37 -2.13 14.33 -4.33
C ASP A 37 -0.95 14.21 -5.28
N ASP A 38 -0.29 15.35 -5.53
CA ASP A 38 0.81 15.40 -6.49
C ASP A 38 2.01 14.57 -6.07
N ARG A 39 2.08 14.18 -4.81
CA ARG A 39 3.20 13.40 -4.29
C ARG A 39 3.03 11.91 -4.54
N ILE A 40 1.87 11.51 -5.06
CA ILE A 40 1.54 10.10 -5.26
C ILE A 40 1.24 9.85 -6.73
N GLU A 41 1.79 8.78 -7.25
CA GLU A 41 1.48 8.32 -8.60
C GLU A 41 0.93 6.91 -8.51
N VAL A 42 -0.32 6.72 -8.91
CA VAL A 42 -0.91 5.37 -8.95
C VAL A 42 -0.44 4.72 -10.24
N VAL A 43 0.37 3.68 -10.12
CA VAL A 43 1.01 3.06 -11.28
C VAL A 43 0.24 1.86 -11.81
N GLY A 44 -0.74 1.36 -11.07
CA GLY A 44 -1.54 0.25 -11.55
C GLY A 44 -2.52 -0.20 -10.51
N SER A 45 -3.38 -1.13 -10.91
CA SER A 45 -4.33 -1.72 -10.01
C SER A 45 -4.48 -3.20 -10.33
N ALA A 46 -4.77 -3.98 -9.30
CA ALA A 46 -4.99 -5.41 -9.43
C ALA A 46 -6.23 -5.78 -8.65
N SER A 47 -6.94 -6.77 -9.11
CA SER A 47 -8.15 -7.23 -8.41
C SER A 47 -7.97 -8.61 -7.79
N THR A 48 -6.82 -9.24 -7.97
CA THR A 48 -6.53 -10.54 -7.37
C THR A 48 -5.11 -10.55 -6.83
N GLY A 49 -4.86 -11.50 -5.93
CA GLY A 49 -3.51 -11.66 -5.40
C GLY A 49 -2.50 -12.05 -6.44
N VAL A 50 -2.89 -12.93 -7.37
CA VAL A 50 -1.99 -13.35 -8.44
C VAL A 50 -1.59 -12.18 -9.31
N GLU A 51 -2.55 -11.35 -9.68
CA GLU A 51 -2.28 -10.17 -10.49
C GLU A 51 -1.41 -9.19 -9.73
N ALA A 52 -1.66 -9.05 -8.42
CA ALA A 52 -0.87 -8.16 -7.59
C ALA A 52 0.61 -8.56 -7.60
N VAL A 53 0.89 -9.84 -7.45
CA VAL A 53 2.27 -10.32 -7.45
C VAL A 53 2.94 -10.05 -8.80
N SER A 54 2.22 -10.34 -9.88
CA SER A 54 2.74 -10.14 -11.22
C SER A 54 3.04 -8.66 -11.49
N LEU A 55 2.13 -7.77 -11.10
CA LEU A 55 2.33 -6.34 -11.31
C LEU A 55 3.41 -5.78 -10.40
N ALA A 56 3.50 -6.28 -9.17
CA ALA A 56 4.56 -5.81 -8.27
C ALA A 56 5.93 -6.16 -8.85
N GLU A 57 6.07 -7.34 -9.41
CA GLU A 57 7.33 -7.73 -10.01
C GLU A 57 7.66 -6.86 -11.21
N ALA A 58 6.67 -6.58 -12.05
CA ALA A 58 6.89 -5.82 -13.27
C ALA A 58 7.10 -4.34 -13.00
N LEU A 59 6.33 -3.76 -12.09
CA LEU A 59 6.31 -2.32 -11.90
C LEU A 59 7.22 -1.84 -10.77
N ARG A 60 7.53 -2.72 -9.83
CA ARG A 60 8.35 -2.36 -8.67
C ARG A 60 7.84 -1.10 -7.99
N PRO A 61 6.58 -1.11 -7.51
CA PRO A 61 6.04 0.08 -6.87
C PRO A 61 6.73 0.36 -5.53
N ASP A 62 6.65 1.60 -5.09
CA ASP A 62 7.16 1.93 -3.76
C ASP A 62 6.25 1.39 -2.67
N VAL A 63 4.94 1.46 -2.91
CA VAL A 63 3.94 1.01 -1.93
C VAL A 63 2.89 0.18 -2.64
N VAL A 64 2.50 -0.91 -2.03
CA VAL A 64 1.35 -1.72 -2.47
C VAL A 64 0.28 -1.59 -1.40
N LEU A 65 -0.88 -1.08 -1.78
CA LEU A 65 -2.05 -1.07 -0.90
C LEU A 65 -2.80 -2.36 -1.16
N MET A 66 -2.86 -3.22 -0.17
CA MET A 66 -3.31 -4.60 -0.36
C MET A 66 -4.55 -4.86 0.46
N ASN A 67 -5.64 -5.22 -0.22
CA ASN A 67 -6.82 -5.71 0.47
C ASN A 67 -6.55 -7.08 1.07
N LEU A 68 -7.13 -7.35 2.23
CA LEU A 68 -6.88 -8.61 2.92
C LEU A 68 -7.69 -9.75 2.34
N HIS A 69 -9.01 -9.59 2.26
CA HIS A 69 -9.90 -10.68 1.88
C HIS A 69 -10.15 -10.64 0.38
N MET A 70 -9.55 -11.57 -0.32
CA MET A 70 -9.72 -11.72 -1.75
C MET A 70 -9.88 -13.19 -2.07
N PRO A 71 -10.61 -13.52 -3.14
CA PRO A 71 -10.76 -14.93 -3.54
C PRO A 71 -9.41 -15.51 -3.94
N SER A 72 -9.26 -16.79 -3.74
CA SER A 72 -8.12 -17.61 -4.15
C SER A 72 -6.87 -17.34 -3.35
N MET A 73 -6.32 -16.15 -3.44
CA MET A 73 -5.11 -15.79 -2.69
C MET A 73 -5.43 -14.56 -1.87
N ASP A 74 -5.41 -14.67 -0.55
CA ASP A 74 -5.71 -13.53 0.31
C ASP A 74 -4.53 -12.58 0.38
N GLY A 75 -4.77 -11.43 1.00
CA GLY A 75 -3.77 -10.38 1.06
C GLY A 75 -2.54 -10.74 1.87
N ILE A 76 -2.66 -11.64 2.81
CA ILE A 76 -1.49 -12.05 3.60
C ILE A 76 -0.54 -12.89 2.75
N GLU A 77 -1.09 -13.86 2.02
CA GLU A 77 -0.26 -14.65 1.13
C GLU A 77 0.31 -13.80 0.00
N ALA A 78 -0.52 -12.90 -0.56
CA ALA A 78 -0.06 -12.00 -1.59
C ALA A 78 1.07 -11.10 -1.07
N THR A 79 0.96 -10.65 0.18
CA THR A 79 2.02 -9.84 0.79
C THR A 79 3.34 -10.61 0.83
N ARG A 80 3.30 -11.87 1.27
CA ARG A 80 4.53 -12.68 1.29
C ARG A 80 5.17 -12.75 -0.07
N ARG A 81 4.35 -12.96 -1.10
CA ARG A 81 4.87 -13.14 -2.46
C ARG A 81 5.37 -11.82 -3.03
N VAL A 82 4.68 -10.72 -2.75
CA VAL A 82 5.15 -9.41 -3.19
C VAL A 82 6.49 -9.10 -2.55
N ARG A 83 6.63 -9.37 -1.26
CA ARG A 83 7.90 -9.12 -0.58
C ARG A 83 9.04 -9.94 -1.19
N ASN A 84 8.70 -11.09 -1.76
CA ASN A 84 9.69 -11.95 -2.41
C ASN A 84 10.13 -11.40 -3.77
N VAL A 85 9.17 -10.96 -4.60
CA VAL A 85 9.49 -10.55 -5.96
C VAL A 85 9.84 -9.07 -6.07
N SER A 86 9.46 -8.27 -5.08
CA SER A 86 9.74 -6.84 -5.08
C SER A 86 10.08 -6.42 -3.64
N PRO A 87 11.25 -6.80 -3.15
CA PRO A 87 11.56 -6.62 -1.73
C PRO A 87 11.65 -5.18 -1.29
N ASP A 88 11.81 -4.26 -2.21
CA ASP A 88 11.85 -2.84 -1.84
C ASP A 88 10.47 -2.22 -1.75
N SER A 89 9.43 -2.93 -2.15
CA SER A 89 8.06 -2.42 -2.05
C SER A 89 7.57 -2.54 -0.61
N ARG A 90 6.99 -1.47 -0.11
CA ARG A 90 6.34 -1.49 1.19
C ARG A 90 4.90 -1.94 0.97
N VAL A 91 4.42 -2.84 1.81
CA VAL A 91 3.04 -3.32 1.69
C VAL A 91 2.24 -2.75 2.86
N VAL A 92 1.14 -2.10 2.55
CA VAL A 92 0.20 -1.59 3.54
C VAL A 92 -1.11 -2.32 3.32
N ILE A 93 -1.52 -3.11 4.30
CA ILE A 93 -2.79 -3.82 4.22
C ILE A 93 -3.90 -2.89 4.62
N VAL A 94 -4.96 -2.86 3.80
CA VAL A 94 -6.14 -2.04 4.08
C VAL A 94 -7.32 -2.98 4.10
N THR A 95 -7.96 -3.13 5.25
CA THR A 95 -8.97 -4.17 5.43
C THR A 95 -10.19 -3.63 6.14
N ALA A 96 -11.34 -4.23 5.87
CA ALA A 96 -12.55 -3.92 6.61
C ALA A 96 -12.56 -4.54 8.00
N ALA A 97 -11.71 -5.54 8.24
CA ALA A 97 -11.70 -6.27 9.50
C ALA A 97 -10.90 -5.51 10.56
N ARG A 98 -11.46 -5.47 11.77
CA ARG A 98 -10.78 -4.87 12.91
C ARG A 98 -10.44 -6.00 13.88
N SER A 99 -9.32 -6.64 13.64
CA SER A 99 -8.95 -7.79 14.43
C SER A 99 -7.46 -7.70 14.77
N PRO A 100 -7.11 -7.81 16.05
CA PRO A 100 -5.69 -7.83 16.42
C PRO A 100 -4.96 -8.99 15.80
N GLU A 101 -5.63 -10.14 15.67
CA GLU A 101 -5.00 -11.31 15.06
C GLU A 101 -4.68 -11.08 13.61
N VAL A 102 -5.60 -10.44 12.89
CA VAL A 102 -5.39 -10.12 11.48
C VAL A 102 -4.20 -9.20 11.34
N ALA A 103 -4.15 -8.15 12.16
CA ALA A 103 -3.03 -7.22 12.10
C ALA A 103 -1.71 -7.92 12.39
N TYR A 104 -1.71 -8.80 13.38
CA TYR A 104 -0.50 -9.54 13.71
C TYR A 104 -0.01 -10.38 12.54
N HIS A 105 -0.93 -11.13 11.92
CA HIS A 105 -0.54 -11.99 10.81
C HIS A 105 -0.09 -11.18 9.60
N ALA A 106 -0.72 -10.04 9.37
CA ALA A 106 -0.32 -9.17 8.27
C ALA A 106 1.11 -8.67 8.47
N LEU A 107 1.41 -8.20 9.66
CA LEU A 107 2.75 -7.70 9.95
C LEU A 107 3.78 -8.82 9.90
N ALA A 108 3.41 -10.01 10.39
CA ALA A 108 4.31 -11.15 10.35
C ALA A 108 4.61 -11.58 8.91
N ALA A 109 3.68 -11.34 7.99
CA ALA A 109 3.89 -11.68 6.58
C ALA A 109 4.76 -10.66 5.85
N GLY A 110 5.06 -9.54 6.48
CA GLY A 110 5.91 -8.52 5.89
C GLY A 110 5.23 -7.22 5.58
N ALA A 111 3.96 -7.06 5.93
CA ALA A 111 3.30 -5.78 5.77
C ALA A 111 3.90 -4.77 6.74
N GLU A 112 4.05 -3.54 6.28
CA GLU A 112 4.55 -2.48 7.13
C GLU A 112 3.47 -2.00 8.07
N ARG A 113 2.23 -1.98 7.61
CA ARG A 113 1.09 -1.51 8.38
C ARG A 113 -0.14 -2.31 8.01
N CYS A 114 -1.09 -2.31 8.92
CA CYS A 114 -2.41 -2.87 8.67
C CYS A 114 -3.44 -1.85 9.12
N LEU A 115 -4.14 -1.26 8.16
CA LEU A 115 -5.09 -0.18 8.41
C LEU A 115 -6.49 -0.64 8.07
N THR A 116 -7.49 -0.01 8.67
CA THR A 116 -8.88 -0.32 8.33
C THR A 116 -9.36 0.58 7.21
N LYS A 117 -10.33 0.09 6.45
CA LYS A 117 -10.82 0.82 5.27
C LYS A 117 -11.56 2.10 5.63
N ASP A 118 -11.94 2.27 6.87
CA ASP A 118 -12.69 3.45 7.28
C ASP A 118 -11.82 4.58 7.82
N ILE A 119 -10.49 4.47 7.72
CA ILE A 119 -9.67 5.59 8.17
C ILE A 119 -9.83 6.76 7.20
N PRO A 120 -9.65 7.98 7.70
CA PRO A 120 -9.72 9.14 6.82
C PRO A 120 -8.66 9.09 5.73
N ALA A 121 -9.01 9.62 4.57
CA ALA A 121 -8.07 9.59 3.43
C ALA A 121 -6.75 10.24 3.77
N VAL A 122 -6.77 11.32 4.55
CA VAL A 122 -5.53 12.01 4.91
C VAL A 122 -4.60 11.09 5.71
N ARG A 123 -5.17 10.22 6.55
CA ARG A 123 -4.37 9.30 7.33
C ARG A 123 -3.75 8.23 6.44
N LEU A 124 -4.50 7.76 5.46
CA LEU A 124 -3.98 6.80 4.52
C LEU A 124 -2.87 7.42 3.69
N ILE A 125 -3.07 8.63 3.22
CA ILE A 125 -2.04 9.32 2.45
C ILE A 125 -0.78 9.51 3.28
N ASP A 126 -0.93 9.90 4.55
CA ASP A 126 0.22 10.02 5.44
C ASP A 126 0.98 8.71 5.56
N ALA A 127 0.26 7.61 5.67
CA ALA A 127 0.91 6.31 5.78
C ALA A 127 1.67 5.95 4.50
N ILE A 128 1.13 6.30 3.35
CA ILE A 128 1.79 6.04 2.08
C ILE A 128 3.06 6.86 1.96
N LEU A 129 3.00 8.13 2.35
CA LEU A 129 4.12 9.04 2.20
C LEU A 129 5.16 8.90 3.28
N ASP A 130 4.83 8.21 4.37
CA ASP A 130 5.73 8.07 5.49
C ASP A 130 6.90 7.20 5.09
N THR A 131 8.09 7.78 5.09
CA THR A 131 9.25 7.00 4.71
C THR A 131 9.58 6.02 5.81
N PRO A 132 10.21 4.92 5.48
CA PRO A 132 10.60 3.93 6.49
C PRO A 132 11.81 4.40 7.26
N CYS A 133 11.78 5.58 7.78
CA CYS A 133 12.82 5.98 8.68
C CYS A 133 12.32 5.65 10.05
N GLY A 134 12.90 4.80 10.64
CA GLY A 134 12.57 4.15 11.84
C GLY A 134 11.54 4.78 12.77
N ALA A 135 11.72 6.03 13.12
CA ALA A 135 10.96 6.54 14.25
C ALA A 135 9.46 6.54 14.03
N SER A 136 8.99 7.11 12.94
CA SER A 136 7.55 7.20 12.77
C SER A 136 6.94 5.84 12.47
N VAL A 137 7.62 5.03 11.71
CA VAL A 137 7.13 3.69 11.44
C VAL A 137 7.04 2.90 12.74
N THR A 138 8.08 2.98 13.56
CA THR A 138 8.11 2.27 14.80
C THR A 138 6.97 2.68 15.72
N GLN A 139 6.65 3.95 15.73
CA GLN A 139 5.59 4.42 16.61
C GLN A 139 4.22 3.98 16.12
N LEU A 140 3.97 4.09 14.83
CA LEU A 140 2.64 3.85 14.31
C LEU A 140 2.33 2.37 14.17
N VAL A 141 3.24 1.61 13.62
CA VAL A 141 2.97 0.22 13.37
C VAL A 141 2.81 -0.57 14.67
N PRO A 142 3.74 -0.49 15.60
CA PRO A 142 3.56 -1.24 16.83
C PRO A 142 2.33 -0.81 17.60
N ARG A 143 2.02 0.48 17.56
CA ARG A 143 0.84 0.94 18.27
C ARG A 143 -0.42 0.40 17.64
N GLU A 144 -0.49 0.41 16.32
CA GLU A 144 -1.63 -0.16 15.63
C GLU A 144 -1.76 -1.63 15.96
N ALA A 145 -0.67 -2.34 15.93
CA ALA A 145 -0.69 -3.76 16.23
C ALA A 145 -1.11 -4.01 17.67
N ARG A 146 -0.64 -3.18 18.59
CA ARG A 146 -0.97 -3.37 19.99
C ARG A 146 -2.43 -3.07 20.28
N ILE A 147 -2.93 -2.04 19.69
CA ILE A 147 -4.33 -1.68 19.89
C ILE A 147 -5.21 -2.71 19.24
N ALA A 148 -4.83 -3.09 18.09
CA ALA A 148 -5.57 -4.08 17.34
C ALA A 148 -5.40 -5.44 17.98
#